data_7c0b36dda961167daf10c943d049fae8
#
_entry.id   7c0b36dda961167daf10c943d049fae8
#
_cell.length_a   1.000
_cell.length_b   1.000
_cell.length_c   1.000
_cell.angle_alpha   90.00
_cell.angle_beta   90.00
_cell.angle_gamma   90.00
#
_symmetry.space_group_name_H-M   'P 1'
#
loop_
_entity.id
_entity.type
_entity.pdbx_description
1 polymer ?
#
loop_
_entity_poly.entity_id
_entity_poly.type
_entity_poly.pdbx_seq_one_letter_code
_entity_poly.pdbx_strand_id
1 'polypeptide(L)'
;MSKSLVTFVGVAHPWMCDVMGHMNVRHYAAMFDDASFQLLGHIAGQDGNQPPQTGWADVRTEIDYRHETKAGSLITIRSHVVKIGRTSVTFEQVMSGSLDGIVHASSRTTCVRFDLTARASVTLDEPMRSRAAAFLIEQPEVSAGHPL
;
A
#
# COMPACT_ATOMS: atom_id res chain seq x y z
N MET A 1 7.32 15.53 11.63
CA MET A 1 6.12 15.08 10.89
C MET A 1 6.33 13.65 10.40
N SER A 2 5.29 12.84 10.50
CA SER A 2 5.36 11.47 9.99
C SER A 2 5.44 11.48 8.47
N LYS A 3 6.33 10.64 7.90
CA LYS A 3 6.41 10.42 6.45
C LYS A 3 5.38 9.40 5.97
N SER A 4 4.68 8.72 6.87
CA SER A 4 3.60 7.83 6.48
C SER A 4 2.32 8.62 6.22
N LEU A 5 1.55 8.15 5.25
CA LEU A 5 0.29 8.77 4.85
C LEU A 5 -0.86 7.84 5.24
N VAL A 6 -1.94 8.39 5.78
CA VAL A 6 -3.19 7.63 5.93
C VAL A 6 -3.79 7.43 4.54
N THR A 7 -3.89 6.18 4.12
CA THR A 7 -4.32 5.82 2.76
C THR A 7 -5.65 5.07 2.74
N PHE A 8 -6.15 4.65 3.89
CA PHE A 8 -7.45 3.97 3.99
C PHE A 8 -7.99 4.10 5.40
N VAL A 9 -9.28 4.35 5.50
CA VAL A 9 -10.04 4.30 6.75
C VAL A 9 -11.35 3.56 6.44
N GLY A 10 -11.63 2.52 7.19
CA GLY A 10 -12.82 1.71 6.91
C GLY A 10 -13.24 0.83 8.08
N VAL A 11 -14.14 -0.07 7.78
CA VAL A 11 -14.76 -0.96 8.75
C VAL A 11 -14.72 -2.39 8.20
N ALA A 12 -14.40 -3.35 9.08
CA ALA A 12 -14.57 -4.76 8.77
C ALA A 12 -16.05 -5.11 8.95
N HIS A 13 -16.83 -5.03 7.88
CA HIS A 13 -18.26 -5.32 7.95
C HIS A 13 -18.52 -6.82 8.12
N PRO A 14 -19.65 -7.21 8.73
CA PRO A 14 -19.98 -8.64 8.93
C PRO A 14 -19.96 -9.47 7.63
N TRP A 15 -20.37 -8.88 6.50
CA TRP A 15 -20.37 -9.58 5.21
C TRP A 15 -18.96 -9.88 4.67
N MET A 16 -17.93 -9.26 5.25
CA MET A 16 -16.52 -9.53 4.91
C MET A 16 -15.95 -10.72 5.68
N CYS A 17 -16.68 -11.20 6.69
CA CYS A 17 -16.21 -12.30 7.54
C CYS A 17 -16.64 -13.64 6.99
N ASP A 18 -15.80 -14.65 7.20
CA ASP A 18 -16.06 -16.02 6.79
C ASP A 18 -16.52 -16.87 7.97
N VAL A 19 -16.55 -18.20 7.76
CA VAL A 19 -17.01 -19.16 8.78
C VAL A 19 -16.19 -19.15 10.05
N MET A 20 -14.97 -18.60 10.01
CA MET A 20 -14.12 -18.46 11.19
C MET A 20 -14.50 -17.26 12.05
N GLY A 21 -15.44 -16.42 11.60
CA GLY A 21 -15.86 -15.23 12.33
C GLY A 21 -14.91 -14.05 12.18
N HIS A 22 -13.97 -14.11 11.27
CA HIS A 22 -12.96 -13.09 11.05
C HIS A 22 -12.98 -12.62 9.60
N MET A 23 -12.50 -11.40 9.37
CA MET A 23 -12.42 -10.86 8.01
C MET A 23 -11.62 -11.79 7.11
N ASN A 24 -12.20 -12.16 5.96
CA ASN A 24 -11.57 -13.05 5.02
C ASN A 24 -10.38 -12.36 4.32
N VAL A 25 -9.37 -13.15 3.97
CA VAL A 25 -8.11 -12.64 3.38
C VAL A 25 -8.32 -11.79 2.13
N ARG A 26 -9.38 -12.07 1.35
CA ARG A 26 -9.69 -11.28 0.14
C ARG A 26 -9.95 -9.81 0.47
N HIS A 27 -10.48 -9.52 1.63
CA HIS A 27 -10.83 -8.15 2.02
C HIS A 27 -9.61 -7.37 2.52
N TYR A 28 -8.63 -8.06 3.12
CA TYR A 28 -7.32 -7.43 3.39
C TYR A 28 -6.68 -6.97 2.08
N ALA A 29 -6.65 -7.85 1.08
CA ALA A 29 -6.08 -7.52 -0.22
C ALA A 29 -6.80 -6.34 -0.88
N ALA A 30 -8.14 -6.32 -0.82
CA ALA A 30 -8.94 -5.22 -1.37
C ALA A 30 -8.65 -3.89 -0.68
N MET A 31 -8.55 -3.89 0.65
CA MET A 31 -8.25 -2.68 1.42
C MET A 31 -6.84 -2.17 1.14
N PHE A 32 -5.86 -3.06 1.06
CA PHE A 32 -4.49 -2.69 0.68
C PHE A 32 -4.42 -2.16 -0.75
N ASP A 33 -5.21 -2.70 -1.66
CA ASP A 33 -5.26 -2.21 -3.04
C ASP A 33 -5.84 -0.79 -3.10
N ASP A 34 -6.94 -0.52 -2.40
CA ASP A 34 -7.49 0.82 -2.29
C ASP A 34 -6.46 1.80 -1.70
N ALA A 35 -5.76 1.38 -0.66
CA ALA A 35 -4.70 2.17 -0.04
C ALA A 35 -3.55 2.43 -1.02
N SER A 36 -3.21 1.47 -1.86
CA SER A 36 -2.18 1.62 -2.89
C SER A 36 -2.55 2.70 -3.91
N PHE A 37 -3.80 2.73 -4.37
CA PHE A 37 -4.28 3.80 -5.26
C PHE A 37 -4.13 5.17 -4.64
N GLN A 38 -4.41 5.30 -3.35
CA GLN A 38 -4.25 6.58 -2.65
C GLN A 38 -2.78 7.03 -2.62
N LEU A 39 -1.87 6.13 -2.23
CA LEU A 39 -0.45 6.45 -2.20
C LEU A 39 0.08 6.78 -3.59
N LEU A 40 -0.21 5.93 -4.56
CA LEU A 40 0.28 6.12 -5.94
C LEU A 40 -0.32 7.36 -6.59
N GLY A 41 -1.55 7.72 -6.24
CA GLY A 41 -2.16 8.97 -6.67
C GLY A 41 -1.40 10.19 -6.16
N HIS A 42 -0.93 10.16 -4.91
CA HIS A 42 -0.10 11.23 -4.36
C HIS A 42 1.27 11.30 -5.05
N ILE A 43 1.83 10.16 -5.44
CA ILE A 43 3.13 10.09 -6.12
C ILE A 43 3.00 10.56 -7.58
N ALA A 44 2.01 10.07 -8.31
CA ALA A 44 1.80 10.44 -9.70
C ALA A 44 1.32 11.90 -9.85
N GLY A 45 0.58 12.40 -8.86
CA GLY A 45 -0.04 13.71 -8.93
C GLY A 45 -1.34 13.68 -9.76
N GLN A 46 -2.17 14.67 -9.55
CA GLN A 46 -3.44 14.83 -10.29
C GLN A 46 -3.45 16.15 -11.07
N ASP A 47 -2.31 16.50 -11.64
CA ASP A 47 -2.15 17.78 -12.35
C ASP A 47 -2.63 17.75 -13.81
N GLY A 48 -3.20 16.63 -14.25
CA GLY A 48 -3.67 16.47 -15.62
C GLY A 48 -2.58 16.29 -16.68
N ASN A 49 -1.32 16.34 -16.27
CA ASN A 49 -0.17 16.19 -17.17
C ASN A 49 0.31 14.75 -17.32
N GLN A 50 -0.42 13.80 -16.72
CA GLN A 50 -0.08 12.39 -16.87
C GLN A 50 -0.37 11.94 -18.30
N PRO A 51 0.57 11.26 -18.97
CA PRO A 51 0.25 10.64 -20.25
C PRO A 51 -0.93 9.70 -20.08
N PRO A 52 -1.97 9.82 -20.91
CA PRO A 52 -3.24 9.11 -20.69
C PRO A 52 -3.13 7.59 -20.75
N GLN A 53 -2.01 7.09 -21.25
CA GLN A 53 -1.77 5.66 -21.41
C GLN A 53 -0.77 5.09 -20.40
N THR A 54 -0.46 5.83 -19.32
CA THR A 54 0.43 5.31 -18.27
C THR A 54 -0.34 4.87 -17.05
N GLY A 55 0.16 3.84 -16.40
CA GLY A 55 -0.40 3.28 -15.19
C GLY A 55 0.67 2.69 -14.30
N TRP A 56 0.22 1.93 -13.32
CA TRP A 56 1.08 1.19 -12.40
C TRP A 56 0.77 -0.29 -12.50
N ALA A 57 1.80 -1.10 -12.60
CA ALA A 57 1.67 -2.56 -12.63
C ALA A 57 2.31 -3.14 -11.36
N ASP A 58 1.52 -3.87 -10.58
CA ASP A 58 2.04 -4.60 -9.44
C ASP A 58 2.85 -5.80 -9.93
N VAL A 59 4.10 -5.88 -9.50
CA VAL A 59 4.97 -7.01 -9.87
C VAL A 59 5.20 -7.96 -8.70
N ARG A 60 4.98 -7.50 -7.47
CA ARG A 60 5.09 -8.34 -6.29
C ARG A 60 4.32 -7.73 -5.14
N THR A 61 3.59 -8.56 -4.41
CA THR A 61 2.93 -8.17 -3.16
C THR A 61 3.12 -9.28 -2.14
N GLU A 62 3.55 -8.91 -0.94
CA GLU A 62 3.63 -9.78 0.22
C GLU A 62 2.71 -9.25 1.30
N ILE A 63 1.90 -10.10 1.89
CA ILE A 63 1.02 -9.74 3.00
C ILE A 63 1.32 -10.65 4.19
N ASP A 64 1.58 -10.03 5.33
CA ASP A 64 1.71 -10.72 6.61
C ASP A 64 0.48 -10.45 7.45
N TYR A 65 -0.16 -11.51 7.94
CA TYR A 65 -1.33 -11.44 8.81
C TYR A 65 -0.86 -11.62 10.25
N ARG A 66 -1.18 -10.66 11.12
CA ARG A 66 -0.65 -10.63 12.48
C ARG A 66 -1.70 -10.77 13.57
N HIS A 67 -2.90 -10.33 13.31
CA HIS A 67 -3.99 -10.33 14.26
C HIS A 67 -5.32 -10.47 13.55
N GLU A 68 -6.21 -11.27 14.10
CA GLU A 68 -7.54 -11.46 13.53
C GLU A 68 -8.33 -10.15 13.53
N THR A 69 -9.16 -9.97 12.53
CA THR A 69 -10.02 -8.81 12.40
C THR A 69 -11.47 -9.24 12.50
N LYS A 70 -12.12 -8.88 13.60
CA LYS A 70 -13.51 -9.22 13.84
C LYS A 70 -14.46 -8.24 13.18
N ALA A 71 -15.68 -8.69 12.92
CA ALA A 71 -16.75 -7.83 12.42
C ALA A 71 -16.92 -6.61 13.33
N GLY A 72 -17.04 -5.44 12.73
CA GLY A 72 -17.18 -4.16 13.43
C GLY A 72 -15.86 -3.47 13.74
N SER A 73 -14.71 -4.09 13.48
CA SER A 73 -13.41 -3.46 13.72
C SER A 73 -13.23 -2.22 12.83
N LEU A 74 -12.79 -1.13 13.45
CA LEU A 74 -12.45 0.10 12.77
C LEU A 74 -10.99 0.03 12.34
N ILE A 75 -10.72 0.30 11.07
CA ILE A 75 -9.42 0.02 10.44
C ILE A 75 -8.85 1.29 9.83
N THR A 76 -7.57 1.50 10.04
CA THR A 76 -6.76 2.53 9.38
C THR A 76 -5.56 1.88 8.72
N ILE A 77 -5.28 2.22 7.46
CA ILE A 77 -4.04 1.83 6.80
C ILE A 77 -3.18 3.08 6.62
N ARG A 78 -1.91 2.96 6.99
CA ARG A 78 -0.87 3.94 6.70
C ARG A 78 0.11 3.34 5.72
N SER A 79 0.53 4.16 4.77
CA SER A 79 1.47 3.75 3.73
C SER A 79 2.70 4.64 3.72
N HIS A 80 3.84 4.06 3.40
CA HIS A 80 5.09 4.77 3.20
C HIS A 80 5.93 4.07 2.14
N VAL A 81 6.81 4.82 1.49
CA VAL A 81 7.72 4.30 0.48
C VAL A 81 8.96 3.76 1.17
N VAL A 82 9.47 2.62 0.73
CA VAL A 82 10.71 2.02 1.26
C VAL A 82 11.84 2.03 0.24
N LYS A 83 11.53 2.10 -1.05
CA LYS A 83 12.54 2.13 -2.11
C LYS A 83 11.98 2.79 -3.36
N ILE A 84 12.81 3.60 -4.01
CA ILE A 84 12.51 4.21 -5.30
C ILE A 84 13.53 3.70 -6.31
N GLY A 85 13.05 2.91 -7.28
CA GLY A 85 13.87 2.42 -8.38
C GLY A 85 13.83 3.36 -9.58
N ARG A 86 14.46 2.96 -10.68
CA ARG A 86 14.42 3.74 -11.92
C ARG A 86 13.01 3.81 -12.51
N THR A 87 12.29 2.69 -12.48
CA THR A 87 10.94 2.56 -13.04
C THR A 87 9.91 2.13 -11.99
N SER A 88 10.33 1.91 -10.75
CA SER A 88 9.50 1.26 -9.73
C SER A 88 9.51 2.00 -8.41
N VAL A 89 8.46 1.76 -7.64
CA VAL A 89 8.33 2.18 -6.25
C VAL A 89 7.97 0.95 -5.43
N THR A 90 8.70 0.74 -4.33
CA THR A 90 8.34 -0.27 -3.34
C THR A 90 7.82 0.44 -2.11
N PHE A 91 6.67 0.02 -1.62
CA PHE A 91 6.04 0.65 -0.47
C PHE A 91 5.50 -0.38 0.51
N GLU A 92 5.40 0.04 1.75
CA GLU A 92 4.79 -0.74 2.82
C GLU A 92 3.50 -0.08 3.29
N GLN A 93 2.56 -0.93 3.69
CA GLN A 93 1.28 -0.53 4.23
C GLN A 93 1.04 -1.29 5.52
N VAL A 94 0.59 -0.60 6.54
CA VAL A 94 0.28 -1.18 7.85
C VAL A 94 -1.18 -0.95 8.15
N MET A 95 -1.91 -2.04 8.34
CA MET A 95 -3.32 -2.05 8.72
C MET A 95 -3.42 -2.19 10.24
N SER A 96 -3.99 -1.19 10.90
CA SER A 96 -4.12 -1.17 12.35
C SER A 96 -5.55 -0.86 12.75
N GLY A 97 -5.92 -1.27 13.95
CA GLY A 97 -7.15 -0.81 14.59
C GLY A 97 -7.10 0.70 14.78
N SER A 98 -8.13 1.41 14.34
CA SER A 98 -8.17 2.87 14.41
C SER A 98 -8.16 3.39 15.85
N LEU A 99 -8.72 2.63 16.79
CA LEU A 99 -8.88 3.04 18.18
C LEU A 99 -7.78 2.50 19.09
N ASP A 100 -7.29 1.29 18.83
CA ASP A 100 -6.35 0.60 19.73
C ASP A 100 -4.93 0.52 19.19
N GLY A 101 -4.72 0.79 17.89
CA GLY A 101 -3.41 0.73 17.25
C GLY A 101 -2.86 -0.68 17.05
N ILE A 102 -3.64 -1.72 17.31
CA ILE A 102 -3.19 -3.10 17.12
C ILE A 102 -2.99 -3.35 15.62
N VAL A 103 -1.80 -3.82 15.26
CA VAL A 103 -1.49 -4.16 13.87
C VAL A 103 -2.17 -5.48 13.50
N HIS A 104 -3.06 -5.43 12.52
CA HIS A 104 -3.78 -6.60 12.02
C HIS A 104 -3.02 -7.27 10.87
N ALA A 105 -2.44 -6.49 9.99
CA ALA A 105 -1.71 -6.98 8.83
C ALA A 105 -0.75 -5.91 8.31
N SER A 106 0.22 -6.35 7.53
CA SER A 106 1.09 -5.44 6.80
C SER A 106 1.33 -5.99 5.40
N SER A 107 1.59 -5.11 4.44
CA SER A 107 1.91 -5.52 3.09
C SER A 107 3.13 -4.77 2.58
N ARG A 108 3.85 -5.41 1.67
CA ARG A 108 4.93 -4.79 0.90
C ARG A 108 4.67 -5.06 -0.56
N THR A 109 4.60 -4.00 -1.36
CA THR A 109 4.30 -4.09 -2.79
C THR A 109 5.34 -3.32 -3.59
N THR A 110 5.74 -3.91 -4.71
CA THR A 110 6.55 -3.23 -5.73
C THR A 110 5.68 -3.00 -6.94
N CYS A 111 5.55 -1.74 -7.34
CA CYS A 111 4.84 -1.30 -8.54
C CYS A 111 5.82 -0.75 -9.55
N VAL A 112 5.56 -1.01 -10.81
CA VAL A 112 6.34 -0.48 -11.94
C VAL A 112 5.48 0.53 -12.71
N ARG A 113 6.06 1.69 -13.02
CA ARG A 113 5.42 2.66 -13.90
C ARG A 113 5.40 2.06 -15.31
N PHE A 114 4.23 2.04 -15.94
CA PHE A 114 4.00 1.24 -17.13
C PHE A 114 3.27 2.04 -18.22
N ASP A 115 3.79 1.95 -19.44
CA ASP A 115 3.12 2.50 -20.63
C ASP A 115 2.20 1.43 -21.22
N LEU A 116 0.91 1.69 -21.22
CA LEU A 116 -0.10 0.75 -21.67
C LEU A 116 -0.10 0.58 -23.20
N THR A 117 0.38 1.57 -23.95
CA THR A 117 0.48 1.51 -25.40
C THR A 117 1.71 0.74 -25.83
N ALA A 118 2.88 1.13 -25.33
CA ALA A 118 4.14 0.47 -25.64
C ALA A 118 4.30 -0.89 -24.95
N ARG A 119 3.49 -1.16 -23.93
CA ARG A 119 3.56 -2.38 -23.11
C ARG A 119 4.93 -2.57 -22.48
N ALA A 120 5.47 -1.50 -21.93
CA ALA A 120 6.82 -1.46 -21.36
C ALA A 120 6.87 -0.56 -20.12
N SER A 121 7.89 -0.78 -19.29
CA SER A 121 8.14 0.07 -18.14
C SER A 121 8.60 1.46 -18.56
N VAL A 122 8.31 2.45 -17.74
CA VAL A 122 8.65 3.86 -17.97
C VAL A 122 9.46 4.38 -16.79
N THR A 123 10.50 5.15 -17.08
CA THR A 123 11.31 5.79 -16.06
C THR A 123 10.45 6.79 -15.25
N LEU A 124 10.58 6.77 -13.94
CA LEU A 124 9.96 7.77 -13.07
C LEU A 124 10.60 9.13 -13.34
N ASP A 125 9.79 10.13 -13.64
CA ASP A 125 10.27 11.50 -13.82
C ASP A 125 10.63 12.16 -12.46
N GLU A 126 11.34 13.27 -12.50
CA GLU A 126 11.78 13.97 -11.29
C GLU A 126 10.62 14.41 -10.37
N PRO A 127 9.50 14.96 -10.89
CA PRO A 127 8.38 15.28 -10.01
C PRO A 127 7.82 14.06 -9.26
N MET A 128 7.70 12.91 -9.91
CA MET A 128 7.26 11.68 -9.24
C MET A 128 8.27 11.22 -8.20
N ARG A 129 9.56 11.24 -8.54
CA ARG A 129 10.62 10.86 -7.60
C ARG A 129 10.61 11.74 -6.36
N SER A 130 10.44 13.03 -6.55
CA SER A 130 10.36 14.00 -5.46
C SER A 130 9.14 13.74 -4.56
N ARG A 131 7.99 13.49 -5.15
CA ARG A 131 6.77 13.17 -4.39
C ARG A 131 6.90 11.85 -3.64
N ALA A 132 7.47 10.82 -4.28
CA ALA A 132 7.73 9.54 -3.61
C ALA A 132 8.71 9.69 -2.45
N ALA A 133 9.75 10.50 -2.62
CA ALA A 133 10.76 10.76 -1.59
C ALA A 133 10.16 11.40 -0.33
N ALA A 134 9.08 12.16 -0.47
CA ALA A 134 8.38 12.74 0.68
C ALA A 134 7.82 11.70 1.63
N PHE A 135 7.55 10.48 1.14
CA PHE A 135 7.04 9.36 1.93
C PHE A 135 8.09 8.28 2.18
N LEU A 136 9.33 8.53 1.81
CA LEU A 136 10.39 7.53 1.96
C LEU A 136 10.81 7.42 3.42
N ILE A 137 10.68 6.22 3.95
CA ILE A 137 11.21 5.84 5.26
C ILE A 137 12.23 4.74 5.00
N GLU A 138 13.51 5.05 5.18
CA GLU A 138 14.56 4.07 5.07
C GLU A 138 14.45 3.10 6.24
N GLN A 139 14.35 1.82 5.91
CA GLN A 139 14.31 0.79 6.93
C GLN A 139 15.71 0.24 7.12
N PRO A 140 16.18 0.11 8.38
CA PRO A 140 17.38 -0.68 8.63
C PRO A 140 17.11 -2.11 8.14
N GLU A 141 18.13 -2.77 7.63
CA GLU A 141 18.04 -4.20 7.33
C GLU A 141 17.60 -4.93 8.60
N VAL A 142 16.35 -5.36 8.62
CA VAL A 142 15.84 -6.16 9.72
C VAL A 142 15.99 -7.61 9.31
N SER A 143 16.71 -8.38 10.12
CA SER A 143 16.65 -9.81 10.05
C SER A 143 15.19 -10.24 10.14
N ALA A 144 14.70 -10.96 9.15
CA ALA A 144 13.30 -11.37 9.05
C ALA A 144 12.99 -12.39 10.17
N GLY A 145 12.63 -11.90 11.34
CA GLY A 145 11.97 -12.70 12.35
C GLY A 145 10.47 -12.62 12.11
N HIS A 146 9.85 -13.73 11.75
CA HIS A 146 8.39 -13.78 11.75
C HIS A 146 7.89 -13.83 13.19
N PRO A 147 6.91 -12.99 13.56
CA PRO A 147 6.44 -12.92 14.93
C PRO A 147 5.47 -14.05 15.34
N LEU A 148 5.43 -15.11 14.61
CA LEU A 148 4.66 -16.29 15.02
C LEU A 148 5.56 -17.30 15.69
#